data_3093f769d403e912d1b7f0de4646c667
#
_entry.id   3093f769d403e912d1b7f0de4646c667
#
_cell.length_a   1.000
_cell.length_b   1.000
_cell.length_c   1.000
_cell.angle_alpha   90.00
_cell.angle_beta   90.00
_cell.angle_gamma   90.00
#
_symmetry.space_group_name_H-M   'P 1'
#
loop_
_entity.id
_entity.type
_entity.pdbx_description
1 polymer ?
#
loop_
_entity_poly.entity_id
_entity_poly.type
_entity_poly.pdbx_seq_one_letter_code
_entity_poly.pdbx_strand_id
1 'polypeptide(L)'
;MYTRTGNEITRSDGSPTYKQFKAKISQSGTNAPTIAYTAINTLGITPTMGYSSVGNYTLTATGLFTLNKTYTTINQQLDNQFVIFPVDVNTVNIVSATNAYPAVSTNGLLFLTDIDIIIFD
;
A
#
# COMPACT_ATOMS: atom_id res chain seq x y z
N MET A 1 -10.80 23.39 15.82
CA MET A 1 -11.25 23.91 14.51
C MET A 1 -10.37 23.34 13.41
N TYR A 2 -10.95 23.18 12.23
CA TYR A 2 -10.22 22.72 11.06
C TYR A 2 -10.05 23.86 10.07
N THR A 3 -8.94 23.86 9.36
CA THR A 3 -8.72 24.75 8.23
C THR A 3 -8.72 23.95 6.94
N ARG A 4 -9.08 24.59 5.84
CA ARG A 4 -9.13 23.96 4.55
C ARG A 4 -8.31 24.75 3.55
N THR A 5 -7.38 24.07 2.89
CA THR A 5 -6.58 24.63 1.82
C THR A 5 -6.71 23.70 0.61
N GLY A 6 -7.39 24.17 -0.44
CA GLY A 6 -7.71 23.31 -1.57
C GLY A 6 -8.57 22.13 -1.12
N ASN A 7 -8.09 20.92 -1.36
CA ASN A 7 -8.78 19.67 -0.98
C ASN A 7 -8.28 19.07 0.32
N GLU A 8 -7.33 19.72 0.98
CA GLU A 8 -6.77 19.23 2.23
C GLU A 8 -7.48 19.85 3.42
N ILE A 9 -7.82 19.02 4.40
CA ILE A 9 -8.40 19.44 5.66
C ILE A 9 -7.38 19.16 6.74
N THR A 10 -6.98 20.21 7.47
CA THR A 10 -6.03 20.08 8.58
C THR A 10 -6.68 20.54 9.88
N ARG A 11 -6.13 20.06 11.00
CA ARG A 11 -6.54 20.51 12.32
C ARG A 11 -6.05 21.95 12.56
N SER A 12 -6.60 22.59 13.57
CA SER A 12 -6.22 23.96 13.90
C SER A 12 -4.74 24.10 14.24
N ASP A 13 -4.07 23.04 14.64
CA ASP A 13 -2.63 23.00 14.90
C ASP A 13 -1.80 22.71 13.63
N GLY A 14 -2.45 22.57 12.47
CA GLY A 14 -1.78 22.27 11.21
C GLY A 14 -1.56 20.80 10.92
N SER A 15 -1.92 19.89 11.85
CA SER A 15 -1.73 18.45 11.60
C SER A 15 -2.76 17.91 10.61
N PRO A 16 -2.40 16.99 9.73
CA PRO A 16 -3.35 16.34 8.85
C PRO A 16 -4.30 15.43 9.65
N THR A 17 -5.50 15.21 9.10
CA THR A 17 -6.50 14.31 9.70
C THR A 17 -6.30 12.86 9.28
N TYR A 18 -5.22 12.54 8.60
CA TYR A 18 -4.90 11.21 8.15
C TYR A 18 -3.39 10.99 8.10
N LYS A 19 -3.00 9.72 8.05
CA LYS A 19 -1.63 9.30 7.76
C LYS A 19 -1.60 8.66 6.38
N GLN A 20 -0.46 8.76 5.70
CA GLN A 20 -0.36 8.27 4.34
C GLN A 20 1.00 7.65 4.07
N PHE A 21 1.00 6.56 3.31
CA PHE A 21 2.19 5.95 2.74
C PHE A 21 1.97 5.78 1.24
N LYS A 22 2.75 6.48 0.44
CA LYS A 22 2.68 6.42 -1.01
C LYS A 22 4.06 6.14 -1.57
N ALA A 23 4.18 5.05 -2.31
CA ALA A 23 5.49 4.57 -2.76
C ALA A 23 5.39 3.78 -4.05
N LYS A 24 6.54 3.63 -4.71
CA LYS A 24 6.70 2.69 -5.83
C LYS A 24 7.42 1.46 -5.32
N ILE A 25 6.90 0.29 -5.65
CA ILE A 25 7.46 -0.99 -5.22
C ILE A 25 7.79 -1.86 -6.41
N SER A 26 8.78 -2.73 -6.24
CA SER A 26 9.19 -3.72 -7.23
C SER A 26 9.44 -5.06 -6.54
N GLN A 27 9.21 -6.16 -7.27
CA GLN A 27 9.38 -7.49 -6.70
C GLN A 27 9.92 -8.44 -7.76
N SER A 28 10.84 -9.31 -7.37
CA SER A 28 11.40 -10.33 -8.26
C SER A 28 11.60 -11.65 -7.53
N GLY A 29 11.44 -12.76 -8.25
CA GLY A 29 11.64 -14.11 -7.73
C GLY A 29 10.78 -14.39 -6.51
N THR A 30 11.39 -14.91 -5.46
CA THR A 30 10.75 -15.19 -4.17
C THR A 30 11.18 -14.20 -3.09
N ASN A 31 11.64 -13.03 -3.50
CA ASN A 31 12.06 -11.98 -2.56
C ASN A 31 10.87 -11.14 -2.12
N ALA A 32 10.99 -10.55 -0.94
CA ALA A 32 10.05 -9.52 -0.52
C ALA A 32 10.11 -8.36 -1.52
N PRO A 33 8.99 -7.66 -1.76
CA PRO A 33 9.03 -6.44 -2.55
C PRO A 33 9.99 -5.42 -1.93
N THR A 34 10.61 -4.61 -2.78
CA THR A 34 11.46 -3.50 -2.34
C THR A 34 10.75 -2.19 -2.59
N ILE A 35 10.98 -1.22 -1.72
CA ILE A 35 10.48 0.13 -1.90
C ILE A 35 11.49 0.88 -2.78
N ALA A 36 11.13 1.09 -4.04
CA ALA A 36 12.01 1.76 -5.00
C ALA A 36 12.04 3.27 -4.78
N TYR A 37 10.91 3.85 -4.35
CA TYR A 37 10.79 5.28 -4.11
C TYR A 37 9.63 5.54 -3.16
N THR A 38 9.85 6.37 -2.15
CA THR A 38 8.80 6.81 -1.23
C THR A 38 8.43 8.24 -1.55
N ALA A 39 7.20 8.44 -2.02
CA ALA A 39 6.70 9.78 -2.31
C ALA A 39 6.20 10.47 -1.05
N ILE A 40 5.47 9.75 -0.20
CA ILE A 40 4.90 10.28 1.03
C ILE A 40 4.98 9.20 2.10
N ASN A 41 5.47 9.55 3.28
CA ASN A 41 5.38 8.68 4.45
C ASN A 41 5.15 9.51 5.70
N THR A 42 3.91 9.57 6.14
CA THR A 42 3.54 10.23 7.41
C THR A 42 3.11 9.22 8.47
N LEU A 43 3.44 7.93 8.28
CA LEU A 43 3.08 6.87 9.22
C LEU A 43 3.83 6.96 10.55
N GLY A 44 5.01 7.57 10.55
CA GLY A 44 5.91 7.59 11.70
C GLY A 44 6.92 6.45 11.69
N ILE A 45 6.72 5.43 10.88
CA ILE A 45 7.66 4.33 10.67
C ILE A 45 7.68 3.97 9.18
N THR A 46 8.73 3.28 8.76
CA THR A 46 8.78 2.70 7.41
C THR A 46 8.20 1.28 7.48
N PRO A 47 7.14 0.97 6.71
CA PRO A 47 6.59 -0.39 6.70
C PRO A 47 7.61 -1.42 6.24
N THR A 48 7.47 -2.64 6.72
CA THR A 48 8.32 -3.77 6.33
C THR A 48 7.60 -4.59 5.28
N MET A 49 8.27 -4.87 4.16
CA MET A 49 7.72 -5.71 3.09
C MET A 49 8.11 -7.16 3.32
N GLY A 50 7.19 -8.08 2.99
CA GLY A 50 7.43 -9.51 3.14
C GLY A 50 6.91 -10.31 1.95
N TYR A 51 7.47 -11.50 1.77
CA TYR A 51 7.01 -12.48 0.78
C TYR A 51 6.22 -13.56 1.52
N SER A 52 4.98 -13.78 1.13
CA SER A 52 4.12 -14.77 1.76
C SER A 52 4.04 -16.07 0.94
N SER A 53 3.73 -15.94 -0.33
CA SER A 53 3.66 -17.05 -1.28
C SER A 53 3.65 -16.47 -2.69
N VAL A 54 3.57 -17.34 -3.70
CA VAL A 54 3.59 -16.90 -5.10
C VAL A 54 2.51 -15.83 -5.35
N GLY A 55 2.93 -14.65 -5.75
CA GLY A 55 2.04 -13.52 -6.04
C GLY A 55 1.38 -12.90 -4.81
N ASN A 56 1.82 -13.25 -3.60
CA ASN A 56 1.24 -12.74 -2.37
C ASN A 56 2.32 -12.14 -1.49
N TYR A 57 2.15 -10.87 -1.15
CA TYR A 57 3.13 -10.11 -0.39
C TYR A 57 2.46 -9.39 0.76
N THR A 58 3.24 -9.07 1.78
CA THR A 58 2.75 -8.34 2.96
C THR A 58 3.48 -7.03 3.13
N LEU A 59 2.78 -6.07 3.69
CA LEU A 59 3.34 -4.81 4.15
C LEU A 59 2.89 -4.66 5.60
N THR A 60 3.84 -4.62 6.53
CA THR A 60 3.52 -4.62 7.96
C THR A 60 3.96 -3.34 8.65
N ALA A 61 3.12 -2.87 9.56
CA ALA A 61 3.40 -1.72 10.42
C ALA A 61 2.51 -1.84 11.65
N THR A 62 3.12 -2.11 12.80
CA THR A 62 2.41 -2.48 14.03
C THR A 62 1.36 -1.45 14.44
N GLY A 63 0.11 -1.89 14.54
CA GLY A 63 -0.99 -1.12 15.12
C GLY A 63 -1.51 0.03 14.28
N LEU A 64 -1.10 0.16 13.01
CA LEU A 64 -1.44 1.33 12.20
C LEU A 64 -2.70 1.17 11.35
N PHE A 65 -3.00 -0.05 10.88
CA PHE A 65 -4.03 -0.23 9.85
C PHE A 65 -5.40 -0.54 10.46
N THR A 66 -6.03 0.45 11.08
CA THR A 66 -7.40 0.30 11.57
C THR A 66 -8.32 -0.02 10.40
N LEU A 67 -8.93 -1.20 10.41
CA LEU A 67 -9.59 -1.78 9.23
C LEU A 67 -10.64 -0.87 8.62
N ASN A 68 -11.49 -0.28 9.45
CA ASN A 68 -12.58 0.58 8.97
C ASN A 68 -12.14 2.00 8.64
N LYS A 69 -10.85 2.31 8.75
CA LYS A 69 -10.30 3.65 8.48
C LYS A 69 -9.13 3.62 7.50
N THR A 70 -8.76 2.44 7.02
CA THR A 70 -7.62 2.27 6.11
C THR A 70 -8.11 2.07 4.68
N TYR A 71 -7.63 2.91 3.78
CA TYR A 71 -7.95 2.88 2.36
C TYR A 71 -6.69 2.58 1.57
N THR A 72 -6.77 1.61 0.67
CA THR A 72 -5.61 1.15 -0.09
C THR A 72 -5.91 1.20 -1.58
N THR A 73 -4.92 1.63 -2.37
CA THR A 73 -4.98 1.62 -3.83
C THR A 73 -3.67 1.11 -4.40
N ILE A 74 -3.76 0.44 -5.54
CA ILE A 74 -2.61 -0.03 -6.29
C ILE A 74 -2.90 0.14 -7.78
N ASN A 75 -1.93 0.65 -8.55
CA ASN A 75 -2.11 0.84 -9.97
C ASN A 75 -2.06 -0.47 -10.71
N GLN A 76 -3.05 -0.68 -11.59
CA GLN A 76 -3.03 -1.79 -12.53
C GLN A 76 -2.00 -1.51 -13.61
N GLN A 77 -1.30 -2.57 -14.05
CA GLN A 77 -0.34 -2.50 -15.13
C GLN A 77 -0.74 -3.45 -16.25
N LEU A 78 -1.12 -2.90 -17.38
CA LEU A 78 -1.44 -3.58 -18.65
C LEU A 78 -2.15 -4.93 -18.43
N ASP A 79 -1.43 -6.04 -18.64
CA ASP A 79 -2.01 -7.38 -18.68
C ASP A 79 -2.01 -8.08 -17.31
N ASN A 80 -1.79 -7.34 -16.23
CA ASN A 80 -1.70 -7.91 -14.88
C ASN A 80 -2.81 -7.39 -14.00
N GLN A 81 -3.16 -8.19 -12.99
CA GLN A 81 -4.14 -7.83 -11.98
C GLN A 81 -3.44 -7.66 -10.63
N PHE A 82 -3.65 -6.51 -10.00
CA PHE A 82 -3.12 -6.24 -8.68
C PHE A 82 -4.26 -5.90 -7.72
N VAL A 83 -4.16 -6.42 -6.51
CA VAL A 83 -5.10 -6.11 -5.43
C VAL A 83 -4.30 -5.77 -4.18
N ILE A 84 -4.77 -4.78 -3.43
CA ILE A 84 -4.18 -4.39 -2.16
C ILE A 84 -5.31 -4.19 -1.15
N PHE A 85 -5.17 -4.78 0.03
CA PHE A 85 -6.22 -4.68 1.05
C PHE A 85 -5.63 -4.89 2.45
N PRO A 86 -6.17 -4.21 3.48
CA PRO A 86 -5.78 -4.45 4.86
C PRO A 86 -6.36 -5.77 5.34
N VAL A 87 -5.54 -6.55 6.05
CA VAL A 87 -5.94 -7.85 6.61
C VAL A 87 -6.26 -7.71 8.09
N ASP A 88 -5.41 -7.00 8.80
CA ASP A 88 -5.58 -6.70 10.22
C ASP A 88 -4.89 -5.38 10.54
N VAL A 89 -4.87 -5.01 11.82
CA VAL A 89 -4.31 -3.71 12.25
C VAL A 89 -2.80 -3.60 11.99
N ASN A 90 -2.12 -4.70 11.72
CA ASN A 90 -0.67 -4.74 11.49
C ASN A 90 -0.28 -4.99 10.04
N THR A 91 -1.20 -5.46 9.18
CA THR A 91 -0.83 -6.05 7.91
C THR A 91 -1.74 -5.59 6.77
N VAL A 92 -1.11 -5.21 5.66
CA VAL A 92 -1.75 -5.00 4.36
C VAL A 92 -1.22 -6.07 3.41
N ASN A 93 -2.11 -6.75 2.69
CA ASN A 93 -1.74 -7.73 1.68
C ASN A 93 -1.74 -7.11 0.28
N ILE A 94 -0.79 -7.57 -0.53
CA ILE A 94 -0.70 -7.22 -1.95
C ILE A 94 -0.70 -8.54 -2.73
N VAL A 95 -1.57 -8.64 -3.72
CA VAL A 95 -1.68 -9.81 -4.59
C VAL A 95 -1.41 -9.40 -6.02
N SER A 96 -0.58 -10.16 -6.71
CA SER A 96 -0.31 -9.96 -8.13
C SER A 96 -0.63 -11.24 -8.90
N ALA A 97 -1.31 -11.10 -10.04
CA ALA A 97 -1.71 -12.22 -10.87
C ALA A 97 -1.69 -11.82 -12.34
N THR A 98 -1.58 -12.82 -13.21
CA THR A 98 -1.73 -12.57 -14.65
C THR A 98 -3.18 -12.24 -14.98
N ASN A 99 -3.40 -11.51 -16.05
CA ASN A 99 -4.74 -11.16 -16.53
C ASN A 99 -5.34 -12.27 -17.43
N ALA A 100 -4.83 -13.49 -17.30
CA ALA A 100 -5.36 -14.64 -18.02
C ALA A 100 -6.68 -15.11 -17.40
N TYR A 101 -7.39 -15.97 -18.09
CA TYR A 101 -8.60 -16.58 -17.57
C TYR A 101 -8.40 -18.10 -17.50
N PRO A 102 -8.38 -18.69 -16.29
CA PRO A 102 -8.44 -17.99 -14.98
C PRO A 102 -7.16 -17.24 -14.68
N ALA A 103 -7.26 -16.21 -13.83
CA ALA A 103 -6.09 -15.47 -13.36
C ALA A 103 -5.20 -16.37 -12.49
N VAL A 104 -3.87 -16.22 -12.64
CA VAL A 104 -2.90 -17.05 -11.93
C VAL A 104 -1.98 -16.14 -11.11
N SER A 105 -1.91 -16.37 -9.80
CA SER A 105 -0.98 -15.68 -8.93
C SER A 105 0.45 -15.88 -9.42
N THR A 106 1.21 -14.81 -9.57
CA THR A 106 2.51 -14.83 -10.23
C THR A 106 3.47 -13.86 -9.56
N ASN A 107 4.72 -14.31 -9.38
CA ASN A 107 5.82 -13.44 -8.92
C ASN A 107 6.36 -12.59 -10.06
N GLY A 108 7.05 -11.50 -9.68
CA GLY A 108 7.81 -10.69 -10.63
C GLY A 108 6.99 -9.73 -11.46
N LEU A 109 5.70 -9.53 -11.14
CA LEU A 109 4.84 -8.64 -11.89
C LEU A 109 4.89 -7.19 -11.40
N LEU A 110 5.29 -6.97 -10.14
CA LEU A 110 5.39 -5.62 -9.59
C LEU A 110 6.68 -4.96 -10.06
N PHE A 111 6.58 -3.90 -10.83
CA PHE A 111 7.72 -3.13 -11.29
C PHE A 111 7.39 -1.65 -11.23
N LEU A 112 8.04 -0.93 -10.31
CA LEU A 112 7.76 0.46 -10.03
C LEU A 112 6.26 0.73 -9.91
N THR A 113 5.58 -0.19 -9.25
CA THR A 113 4.12 -0.19 -9.10
C THR A 113 3.74 0.76 -7.98
N ASP A 114 2.81 1.67 -8.25
CA ASP A 114 2.36 2.65 -7.26
C ASP A 114 1.40 2.02 -6.28
N ILE A 115 1.68 2.18 -4.99
CA ILE A 115 0.75 1.88 -3.92
C ILE A 115 0.47 3.14 -3.12
N ASP A 116 -0.74 3.21 -2.57
CA ASP A 116 -1.16 4.33 -1.74
C ASP A 116 -2.02 3.80 -0.60
N ILE A 117 -1.62 4.09 0.62
CA ILE A 117 -2.32 3.66 1.84
C ILE A 117 -2.62 4.92 2.65
N ILE A 118 -3.91 5.14 2.93
CA ILE A 118 -4.37 6.28 3.71
C ILE A 118 -5.14 5.76 4.92
N ILE A 119 -4.76 6.23 6.09
CA ILE A 119 -5.38 5.84 7.37
C ILE A 119 -5.95 7.10 8.00
N PHE A 120 -7.27 7.16 8.08
CA PHE A 120 -7.94 8.31 8.68
C PHE A 120 -7.96 8.21 10.21
N ASP A 121 -8.01 9.36 10.86
CA ASP A 121 -8.07 9.45 12.32
C ASP A 121 -9.43 8.97 12.88
#